data_44de13a4fec9a5f2991bb2a84aed7bae
#
_entry.id   44de13a4fec9a5f2991bb2a84aed7bae
#
_cell.length_a   1.000
_cell.length_b   1.000
_cell.length_c   1.000
_cell.angle_alpha   90.00
_cell.angle_beta   90.00
_cell.angle_gamma   90.00
#
_symmetry.space_group_name_H-M   'P 1'
#
loop_
_entity.id
_entity.type
_entity.pdbx_description
1 polymer ?
#
loop_
_entity_poly.entity_id
_entity_poly.type
_entity_poly.pdbx_seq_one_letter_code
_entity_poly.pdbx_strand_id
1 'polypeptide(L)'
;FITKECGEHTYYVYIKDAEGQEIQLSYTMTVVLHPQKKLTAELSSNKTNREYIQRTVVLTAAAKGGYGKIKYQFSETYGSTTTVRQAYSEKNTYTFKTSGTGHHVFYVDMIDEQGQKSRASYEMDIVVHPDNVLTGSVTSNKTTKEYIDRNICLTANAKGGYGSFKYQFVESYNGKVTVVQKYSEKKTYSFKTTGPGTHTYYVYIKDKENQSTKLKYSMTVVVHPDKVIKAGLRSNKT
;
A
#
# COMPACT_ATOMS: atom_id res chain seq x y z
N PHE A 1 -9.38 -45.99 -26.50
CA PHE A 1 -9.63 -44.96 -25.45
C PHE A 1 -8.47 -43.97 -25.44
N ILE A 2 -8.76 -42.80 -24.90
CA ILE A 2 -7.75 -41.73 -24.75
C ILE A 2 -7.54 -41.50 -23.25
N THR A 3 -6.32 -41.63 -22.78
CA THR A 3 -5.95 -41.32 -21.40
C THR A 3 -5.98 -39.79 -21.17
N LYS A 4 -6.66 -39.36 -20.12
CA LYS A 4 -6.84 -37.92 -19.82
C LYS A 4 -6.08 -37.48 -18.58
N GLU A 5 -5.70 -38.37 -17.69
CA GLU A 5 -5.09 -38.08 -16.40
C GLU A 5 -3.77 -38.85 -16.26
N CYS A 6 -2.78 -38.24 -15.62
CA CYS A 6 -1.53 -38.93 -15.25
C CYS A 6 -1.76 -39.76 -13.99
N GLY A 7 -1.02 -40.85 -13.88
CA GLY A 7 -1.11 -41.76 -12.74
C GLY A 7 -1.24 -43.22 -13.16
N GLU A 8 -1.46 -44.06 -12.18
CA GLU A 8 -1.69 -45.47 -12.39
C GLU A 8 -3.17 -45.74 -12.67
N HIS A 9 -3.45 -46.39 -13.78
CA HIS A 9 -4.80 -46.77 -14.21
C HIS A 9 -4.86 -48.27 -14.33
N THR A 10 -5.85 -48.90 -13.64
CA THR A 10 -6.11 -50.32 -13.76
C THR A 10 -7.45 -50.52 -14.46
N TYR A 11 -7.41 -51.29 -15.54
CA TYR A 11 -8.57 -51.63 -16.35
C TYR A 11 -8.94 -53.08 -16.08
N TYR A 12 -10.25 -53.35 -15.94
CA TYR A 12 -10.80 -54.66 -15.69
C TYR A 12 -11.65 -55.11 -16.88
N VAL A 13 -11.47 -56.34 -17.27
CA VAL A 13 -12.34 -57.01 -18.25
C VAL A 13 -13.04 -58.16 -17.53
N TYR A 14 -14.34 -58.18 -17.57
CA TYR A 14 -15.18 -59.24 -17.05
C TYR A 14 -15.69 -60.05 -18.23
N ILE A 15 -15.42 -61.37 -18.23
CA ILE A 15 -15.85 -62.30 -19.26
C ILE A 15 -16.82 -63.25 -18.58
N LYS A 16 -18.01 -63.45 -19.19
CA LYS A 16 -19.03 -64.35 -18.74
C LYS A 16 -19.39 -65.27 -19.88
N ASP A 17 -19.45 -66.59 -19.61
CA ASP A 17 -19.91 -67.59 -20.58
C ASP A 17 -21.44 -67.79 -20.52
N ALA A 18 -22.00 -68.66 -21.39
CA ALA A 18 -23.40 -68.92 -21.46
C ALA A 18 -23.97 -69.69 -20.22
N GLU A 19 -23.08 -70.40 -19.53
CA GLU A 19 -23.38 -71.17 -18.31
C GLU A 19 -23.30 -70.34 -17.04
N GLY A 20 -22.90 -69.01 -17.16
CA GLY A 20 -22.81 -68.06 -16.06
C GLY A 20 -21.48 -68.05 -15.33
N GLN A 21 -20.45 -68.73 -15.82
CA GLN A 21 -19.12 -68.64 -15.26
C GLN A 21 -18.48 -67.26 -15.60
N GLU A 22 -17.83 -66.65 -14.61
CA GLU A 22 -17.24 -65.33 -14.76
C GLU A 22 -15.70 -65.39 -14.48
N ILE A 23 -14.94 -64.67 -15.30
CA ILE A 23 -13.51 -64.44 -15.06
C ILE A 23 -13.22 -62.93 -15.18
N GLN A 24 -12.43 -62.40 -14.26
CA GLN A 24 -11.94 -61.04 -14.29
C GLN A 24 -10.46 -61.04 -14.68
N LEU A 25 -10.13 -60.25 -15.68
CA LEU A 25 -8.76 -59.95 -16.07
C LEU A 25 -8.50 -58.47 -15.75
N SER A 26 -7.28 -58.14 -15.34
CA SER A 26 -6.87 -56.75 -15.11
C SER A 26 -5.59 -56.41 -15.88
N TYR A 27 -5.53 -55.16 -16.28
CA TYR A 27 -4.33 -54.59 -16.88
C TYR A 27 -4.04 -53.20 -16.25
N THR A 28 -2.85 -53.05 -15.71
CA THR A 28 -2.40 -51.79 -15.10
C THR A 28 -1.38 -51.10 -15.98
N MET A 29 -1.56 -49.78 -16.21
CA MET A 29 -0.61 -48.97 -16.94
C MET A 29 -0.41 -47.65 -16.21
N THR A 30 0.81 -47.12 -16.28
CA THR A 30 1.13 -45.78 -15.77
C THR A 30 1.09 -44.77 -16.91
N VAL A 31 0.25 -43.79 -16.82
CA VAL A 31 0.20 -42.65 -17.73
C VAL A 31 1.08 -41.54 -17.20
N VAL A 32 2.07 -41.15 -17.98
CA VAL A 32 3.02 -40.11 -17.60
C VAL A 32 2.86 -38.87 -18.46
N LEU A 33 3.22 -37.73 -17.90
CA LEU A 33 3.24 -36.48 -18.63
C LEU A 33 4.33 -36.52 -19.70
N HIS A 34 3.98 -36.15 -20.94
CA HIS A 34 5.01 -36.01 -21.98
C HIS A 34 5.94 -34.83 -21.60
N PRO A 35 7.29 -35.02 -21.63
CA PRO A 35 8.23 -33.98 -21.17
C PRO A 35 8.01 -32.60 -21.82
N GLN A 36 7.74 -32.58 -23.13
CA GLN A 36 7.44 -31.32 -23.86
C GLN A 36 6.08 -30.69 -23.52
N LYS A 37 5.22 -31.42 -22.78
CA LYS A 37 3.90 -30.95 -22.34
C LYS A 37 3.88 -30.51 -20.87
N LYS A 38 5.04 -30.53 -20.18
CA LYS A 38 5.13 -29.95 -18.83
C LYS A 38 4.83 -28.46 -18.90
N LEU A 39 3.83 -28.02 -18.15
CA LEU A 39 3.47 -26.59 -18.07
C LEU A 39 4.55 -25.80 -17.33
N THR A 40 5.08 -24.77 -17.98
CA THR A 40 5.99 -23.79 -17.36
C THR A 40 5.47 -22.38 -17.55
N ALA A 41 5.72 -21.50 -16.57
CA ALA A 41 5.28 -20.13 -16.53
C ALA A 41 6.45 -19.16 -16.68
N GLU A 42 6.25 -18.10 -17.43
CA GLU A 42 7.10 -16.91 -17.47
C GLU A 42 6.23 -15.67 -17.23
N LEU A 43 6.78 -14.66 -16.54
CA LEU A 43 6.10 -13.37 -16.30
C LEU A 43 7.05 -12.24 -16.68
N SER A 44 6.56 -11.34 -17.51
CA SER A 44 7.30 -10.16 -17.98
C SER A 44 6.49 -8.89 -17.77
N SER A 45 7.16 -7.75 -17.84
CA SER A 45 6.56 -6.42 -17.72
C SER A 45 6.96 -5.54 -18.92
N ASN A 46 6.07 -4.63 -19.32
CA ASN A 46 6.38 -3.55 -20.26
C ASN A 46 7.21 -2.42 -19.64
N LYS A 47 7.56 -2.55 -18.34
CA LYS A 47 8.38 -1.60 -17.57
C LYS A 47 9.56 -2.33 -16.94
N THR A 48 10.55 -1.55 -16.51
CA THR A 48 11.68 -2.06 -15.74
C THR A 48 11.23 -2.46 -14.34
N ASN A 49 12.10 -3.12 -13.59
CA ASN A 49 11.87 -3.51 -12.20
C ASN A 49 11.86 -2.32 -11.20
N ARG A 50 11.97 -1.10 -11.70
CA ARG A 50 11.81 0.14 -10.92
C ARG A 50 10.95 1.13 -11.69
N GLU A 51 9.86 1.58 -11.08
CA GLU A 51 8.90 2.49 -11.72
C GLU A 51 8.38 3.53 -10.72
N TYR A 52 7.90 4.64 -11.24
CA TYR A 52 7.29 5.70 -10.42
C TYR A 52 5.83 5.41 -10.12
N ILE A 53 5.32 6.01 -9.02
CA ILE A 53 3.88 6.03 -8.70
C ILE A 53 3.08 6.65 -9.87
N GLN A 54 1.84 6.18 -10.04
CA GLN A 54 0.88 6.65 -11.04
C GLN A 54 1.26 6.31 -12.49
N ARG A 55 2.12 5.32 -12.72
CA ARG A 55 2.44 4.79 -14.06
C ARG A 55 1.61 3.56 -14.39
N THR A 56 1.20 3.46 -15.64
CA THR A 56 0.51 2.26 -16.13
C THR A 56 1.54 1.18 -16.45
N VAL A 57 1.34 0.01 -15.87
CA VAL A 57 2.16 -1.19 -16.07
C VAL A 57 1.28 -2.29 -16.64
N VAL A 58 1.83 -3.04 -17.57
CA VAL A 58 1.24 -4.25 -18.13
C VAL A 58 2.17 -5.42 -17.83
N LEU A 59 1.68 -6.39 -17.08
CA LEU A 59 2.32 -7.68 -16.91
C LEU A 59 1.77 -8.63 -17.98
N THR A 60 2.67 -9.40 -18.60
CA THR A 60 2.31 -10.40 -19.61
C THR A 60 2.84 -11.75 -19.18
N ALA A 61 1.96 -12.72 -19.08
CA ALA A 61 2.27 -14.10 -18.79
C ALA A 61 2.44 -14.89 -20.08
N ALA A 62 3.48 -15.73 -20.13
CA ALA A 62 3.73 -16.68 -21.20
C ALA A 62 3.79 -18.10 -20.64
N ALA A 63 3.06 -19.01 -21.24
CA ALA A 63 3.07 -20.42 -20.92
C ALA A 63 3.82 -21.22 -21.99
N LYS A 64 4.62 -22.19 -21.55
CA LYS A 64 5.21 -23.19 -22.44
C LYS A 64 4.75 -24.58 -22.00
N GLY A 65 4.45 -25.46 -22.96
CA GLY A 65 3.85 -26.77 -22.65
C GLY A 65 2.37 -26.67 -22.27
N GLY A 66 1.89 -27.57 -21.41
CA GLY A 66 0.50 -27.69 -21.00
C GLY A 66 -0.40 -28.40 -22.01
N TYR A 67 -1.64 -28.66 -21.62
CA TYR A 67 -2.69 -29.30 -22.43
C TYR A 67 -3.91 -28.39 -22.51
N GLY A 68 -4.40 -28.18 -23.72
CA GLY A 68 -5.62 -27.41 -23.95
C GLY A 68 -5.49 -25.93 -23.56
N LYS A 69 -6.56 -25.36 -23.06
CA LYS A 69 -6.60 -23.95 -22.65
C LYS A 69 -5.93 -23.73 -21.30
N ILE A 70 -5.20 -22.61 -21.20
CA ILE A 70 -4.52 -22.23 -19.98
C ILE A 70 -5.25 -21.04 -19.37
N LYS A 71 -5.50 -21.10 -18.06
CA LYS A 71 -6.04 -19.99 -17.26
C LYS A 71 -4.95 -19.37 -16.40
N TYR A 72 -5.00 -18.07 -16.24
CA TYR A 72 -4.03 -17.23 -15.56
C TYR A 72 -4.70 -16.50 -14.41
N GLN A 73 -4.10 -16.54 -13.21
CA GLN A 73 -4.47 -15.73 -12.07
C GLN A 73 -3.30 -14.83 -11.71
N PHE A 74 -3.54 -13.52 -11.56
CA PHE A 74 -2.51 -12.59 -11.12
C PHE A 74 -2.75 -12.19 -9.67
N SER A 75 -1.68 -12.20 -8.87
CA SER A 75 -1.67 -11.73 -7.48
C SER A 75 -0.47 -10.83 -7.22
N GLU A 76 -0.57 -10.03 -6.19
CA GLU A 76 0.46 -9.10 -5.74
C GLU A 76 0.71 -9.27 -4.26
N THR A 77 1.99 -9.36 -3.89
CA THR A 77 2.44 -9.22 -2.49
C THR A 77 3.05 -7.85 -2.29
N TYR A 78 2.50 -7.10 -1.35
CA TYR A 78 3.01 -5.81 -0.89
C TYR A 78 3.06 -5.80 0.64
N GLY A 79 4.25 -5.55 1.20
CA GLY A 79 4.50 -5.76 2.62
C GLY A 79 4.29 -7.22 3.02
N SER A 80 3.42 -7.48 3.98
CA SER A 80 3.06 -8.83 4.44
C SER A 80 1.77 -9.37 3.81
N THR A 81 1.16 -8.64 2.87
CA THR A 81 -0.16 -8.96 2.34
C THR A 81 -0.09 -9.40 0.89
N THR A 82 -0.66 -10.57 0.59
CA THR A 82 -0.87 -11.04 -0.79
C THR A 82 -2.33 -10.87 -1.17
N THR A 83 -2.57 -10.24 -2.31
CA THR A 83 -3.92 -9.95 -2.82
C THR A 83 -4.06 -10.49 -4.24
N VAL A 84 -5.13 -11.23 -4.52
CA VAL A 84 -5.50 -11.62 -5.89
C VAL A 84 -6.00 -10.37 -6.62
N ARG A 85 -5.35 -10.01 -7.72
CA ARG A 85 -5.65 -8.84 -8.54
C ARG A 85 -6.51 -9.18 -9.76
N GLN A 86 -6.36 -10.38 -10.30
CA GLN A 86 -7.18 -10.93 -11.37
C GLN A 86 -7.38 -12.42 -11.11
N ALA A 87 -8.63 -12.86 -10.98
CA ALA A 87 -8.97 -14.27 -10.83
C ALA A 87 -8.66 -15.08 -12.10
N TYR A 88 -8.64 -16.41 -12.01
CA TYR A 88 -8.36 -17.28 -13.13
C TYR A 88 -9.24 -16.97 -14.34
N SER A 89 -8.60 -16.66 -15.46
CA SER A 89 -9.22 -16.40 -16.76
C SER A 89 -8.27 -16.75 -17.90
N GLU A 90 -8.74 -16.82 -19.13
CA GLU A 90 -7.90 -17.02 -20.31
C GLU A 90 -7.06 -15.79 -20.66
N LYS A 91 -7.29 -14.64 -19.99
CA LYS A 91 -6.54 -13.40 -20.22
C LYS A 91 -5.16 -13.50 -19.58
N ASN A 92 -4.12 -13.55 -20.41
CA ASN A 92 -2.72 -13.68 -20.01
C ASN A 92 -2.03 -12.33 -19.68
N THR A 93 -2.79 -11.24 -19.58
CA THR A 93 -2.24 -9.91 -19.26
C THR A 93 -2.97 -9.31 -18.06
N TYR A 94 -2.23 -8.60 -17.22
CA TYR A 94 -2.78 -7.79 -16.13
C TYR A 94 -2.25 -6.36 -16.25
N THR A 95 -3.18 -5.39 -16.31
CA THR A 95 -2.85 -3.95 -16.43
C THR A 95 -3.26 -3.25 -15.14
N PHE A 96 -2.36 -2.49 -14.57
CA PHE A 96 -2.60 -1.73 -13.34
C PHE A 96 -1.87 -0.38 -13.38
N LYS A 97 -2.25 0.48 -12.44
CA LYS A 97 -1.57 1.75 -12.18
C LYS A 97 -0.80 1.62 -10.88
N THR A 98 0.50 1.90 -10.92
CA THR A 98 1.38 1.79 -9.73
C THR A 98 0.90 2.70 -8.60
N SER A 99 0.85 2.16 -7.39
CA SER A 99 0.48 2.86 -6.15
C SER A 99 1.22 2.22 -4.96
N GLY A 100 1.42 2.99 -3.89
CA GLY A 100 2.22 2.54 -2.76
C GLY A 100 3.72 2.47 -3.10
N THR A 101 4.56 3.11 -2.30
CA THR A 101 6.02 3.03 -2.48
C THR A 101 6.58 1.81 -1.79
N GLY A 102 7.59 1.19 -2.38
CA GLY A 102 8.29 0.04 -1.83
C GLY A 102 8.41 -1.10 -2.80
N HIS A 103 8.75 -2.25 -2.27
CA HIS A 103 8.96 -3.49 -3.02
C HIS A 103 7.63 -4.24 -3.21
N HIS A 104 7.30 -4.57 -4.45
CA HIS A 104 6.12 -5.32 -4.86
C HIS A 104 6.55 -6.58 -5.59
N VAL A 105 5.94 -7.71 -5.26
CA VAL A 105 6.14 -8.98 -5.95
C VAL A 105 4.83 -9.40 -6.61
N PHE A 106 4.83 -9.47 -7.92
CA PHE A 106 3.69 -9.92 -8.71
C PHE A 106 3.89 -11.39 -9.07
N TYR A 107 2.83 -12.16 -8.98
CA TYR A 107 2.82 -13.58 -9.36
C TYR A 107 1.78 -13.80 -10.45
N VAL A 108 2.09 -14.74 -11.33
CA VAL A 108 1.08 -15.39 -12.17
C VAL A 108 1.02 -16.88 -11.82
N ASP A 109 -0.15 -17.35 -11.45
CA ASP A 109 -0.49 -18.76 -11.32
C ASP A 109 -1.18 -19.20 -12.60
N MET A 110 -0.69 -20.26 -13.20
CA MET A 110 -1.25 -20.86 -14.42
C MET A 110 -1.80 -22.25 -14.12
N ILE A 111 -2.90 -22.59 -14.76
CA ILE A 111 -3.48 -23.92 -14.73
C ILE A 111 -3.96 -24.31 -16.14
N ASP A 112 -3.63 -25.50 -16.60
CA ASP A 112 -4.11 -26.05 -17.85
C ASP A 112 -5.38 -26.92 -17.68
N GLU A 113 -5.93 -27.45 -18.78
CA GLU A 113 -7.13 -28.28 -18.74
C GLU A 113 -6.92 -29.65 -18.06
N GLN A 114 -5.66 -30.11 -17.91
CA GLN A 114 -5.32 -31.33 -17.19
C GLN A 114 -4.94 -31.07 -15.72
N GLY A 115 -5.13 -29.83 -15.24
CA GLY A 115 -4.87 -29.47 -13.85
C GLY A 115 -3.39 -29.28 -13.50
N GLN A 116 -2.47 -29.29 -14.48
CA GLN A 116 -1.08 -28.91 -14.23
C GLN A 116 -1.03 -27.45 -13.79
N LYS A 117 -0.19 -27.16 -12.79
CA LYS A 117 0.00 -25.81 -12.26
C LYS A 117 1.44 -25.38 -12.47
N SER A 118 1.61 -24.09 -12.75
CA SER A 118 2.90 -23.44 -12.80
C SER A 118 2.79 -22.01 -12.28
N ARG A 119 3.88 -21.48 -11.71
CA ARG A 119 3.93 -20.11 -11.18
C ARG A 119 5.20 -19.43 -11.67
N ALA A 120 5.08 -18.13 -11.97
CA ALA A 120 6.20 -17.23 -12.18
C ALA A 120 5.98 -15.94 -11.38
N SER A 121 7.07 -15.21 -11.13
CA SER A 121 7.04 -13.92 -10.42
C SER A 121 7.78 -12.83 -11.19
N TYR A 122 7.40 -11.57 -10.89
CA TYR A 122 8.07 -10.36 -11.33
C TYR A 122 8.15 -9.38 -10.16
N GLU A 123 9.34 -8.91 -9.86
CA GLU A 123 9.58 -7.97 -8.76
C GLU A 123 9.71 -6.55 -9.30
N MET A 124 9.14 -5.58 -8.59
CA MET A 124 9.17 -4.16 -8.97
C MET A 124 9.26 -3.27 -7.74
N ASP A 125 10.22 -2.33 -7.75
CA ASP A 125 10.30 -1.25 -6.77
C ASP A 125 9.51 -0.04 -7.28
N ILE A 126 8.48 0.35 -6.54
CA ILE A 126 7.68 1.55 -6.84
C ILE A 126 8.20 2.70 -5.99
N VAL A 127 8.55 3.81 -6.63
CA VAL A 127 9.17 4.97 -5.98
C VAL A 127 8.43 6.27 -6.28
N VAL A 128 8.62 7.27 -5.42
CA VAL A 128 8.12 8.63 -5.66
C VAL A 128 8.93 9.28 -6.78
N HIS A 129 8.24 9.95 -7.72
CA HIS A 129 8.92 10.79 -8.69
C HIS A 129 9.57 11.98 -7.97
N PRO A 130 10.83 12.38 -8.28
CA PRO A 130 11.51 13.47 -7.60
C PRO A 130 10.70 14.77 -7.53
N ASP A 131 10.00 15.15 -8.60
CA ASP A 131 9.19 16.37 -8.66
C ASP A 131 7.92 16.29 -7.76
N ASN A 132 7.55 15.11 -7.29
CA ASN A 132 6.38 14.86 -6.46
C ASN A 132 6.72 14.46 -5.01
N VAL A 133 7.93 14.74 -4.56
CA VAL A 133 8.26 14.58 -3.13
C VAL A 133 7.42 15.56 -2.31
N LEU A 134 6.71 15.03 -1.31
CA LEU A 134 5.87 15.86 -0.45
C LEU A 134 6.71 16.74 0.44
N THR A 135 6.54 18.04 0.27
CA THR A 135 7.11 19.10 1.10
C THR A 135 6.02 20.06 1.51
N GLY A 136 6.36 21.12 2.25
CA GLY A 136 5.37 22.14 2.60
C GLY A 136 5.94 23.29 3.41
N SER A 137 5.03 24.19 3.77
CA SER A 137 5.31 25.32 4.66
C SER A 137 4.14 25.52 5.63
N VAL A 138 4.44 26.16 6.77
CA VAL A 138 3.43 26.62 7.71
C VAL A 138 3.64 28.12 7.95
N THR A 139 2.55 28.87 7.86
CA THR A 139 2.53 30.31 8.06
C THR A 139 1.50 30.68 9.12
N SER A 140 1.62 31.86 9.70
CA SER A 140 0.69 32.44 10.65
C SER A 140 0.13 33.75 10.12
N ASN A 141 -1.10 34.10 10.50
CA ASN A 141 -1.68 35.42 10.27
C ASN A 141 -1.11 36.51 11.22
N LYS A 142 -0.23 36.10 12.14
CA LYS A 142 0.39 36.99 13.13
C LYS A 142 1.90 36.77 13.18
N THR A 143 2.60 37.65 13.88
CA THR A 143 4.04 37.56 14.12
C THR A 143 4.38 36.40 15.07
N THR A 144 5.67 36.10 15.19
CA THR A 144 6.16 35.06 16.12
C THR A 144 6.17 35.47 17.59
N LYS A 145 5.78 36.73 17.89
CA LYS A 145 5.62 37.23 19.24
C LYS A 145 4.27 37.93 19.37
N GLU A 146 3.41 37.42 20.26
CA GLU A 146 2.05 37.94 20.46
C GLU A 146 1.69 37.99 21.93
N TYR A 147 0.67 38.78 22.25
CA TYR A 147 0.10 38.83 23.59
C TYR A 147 -0.88 37.70 23.84
N ILE A 148 -1.17 37.43 25.12
CA ILE A 148 -2.29 36.55 25.53
C ILE A 148 -3.61 37.12 24.95
N ASP A 149 -4.59 36.23 24.73
CA ASP A 149 -5.93 36.57 24.22
C ASP A 149 -5.97 36.99 22.73
N ARG A 150 -4.97 36.72 21.94
CA ARG A 150 -4.94 36.98 20.49
C ARG A 150 -5.42 35.78 19.68
N ASN A 151 -6.23 36.05 18.66
CA ASN A 151 -6.65 35.03 17.70
C ASN A 151 -5.56 34.79 16.68
N ILE A 152 -5.09 33.58 16.62
CA ILE A 152 -4.05 33.08 15.70
C ILE A 152 -4.68 32.11 14.74
N CYS A 153 -4.26 32.16 13.48
CA CYS A 153 -4.56 31.14 12.47
C CYS A 153 -3.25 30.69 11.83
N LEU A 154 -2.91 29.42 12.02
CA LEU A 154 -1.85 28.75 11.30
C LEU A 154 -2.39 28.17 10.01
N THR A 155 -1.68 28.32 8.90
CA THR A 155 -2.03 27.75 7.59
C THR A 155 -0.87 26.89 7.11
N ALA A 156 -1.15 25.63 6.84
CA ALA A 156 -0.21 24.70 6.24
C ALA A 156 -0.43 24.61 4.72
N ASN A 157 0.63 24.70 3.94
CA ASN A 157 0.58 24.57 2.50
C ASN A 157 1.46 23.39 2.08
N ALA A 158 0.86 22.38 1.45
CA ALA A 158 1.56 21.27 0.85
C ALA A 158 2.11 21.67 -0.53
N LYS A 159 3.28 21.10 -0.89
CA LYS A 159 3.89 21.19 -2.22
C LYS A 159 4.40 19.82 -2.62
N GLY A 160 4.22 19.43 -3.88
CA GLY A 160 4.46 18.06 -4.35
C GLY A 160 3.37 17.08 -3.86
N GLY A 161 3.72 15.83 -3.65
CA GLY A 161 2.79 14.80 -3.21
C GLY A 161 1.81 14.33 -4.30
N TYR A 162 0.92 13.41 -3.92
CA TYR A 162 -0.07 12.81 -4.83
C TYR A 162 -1.48 12.89 -4.23
N GLY A 163 -2.43 13.40 -5.00
CA GLY A 163 -3.85 13.42 -4.64
C GLY A 163 -4.20 14.40 -3.52
N SER A 164 -5.12 14.02 -2.62
CA SER A 164 -5.57 14.85 -1.52
C SER A 164 -4.61 14.79 -0.32
N PHE A 165 -4.59 15.86 0.47
CA PHE A 165 -3.75 15.99 1.66
C PHE A 165 -4.57 15.96 2.93
N LYS A 166 -4.00 15.36 3.99
CA LYS A 166 -4.51 15.44 5.36
C LYS A 166 -3.49 16.11 6.26
N TYR A 167 -3.98 16.98 7.12
CA TYR A 167 -3.20 17.83 8.01
C TYR A 167 -3.52 17.51 9.45
N GLN A 168 -2.49 17.35 10.31
CA GLN A 168 -2.62 17.22 11.76
C GLN A 168 -1.79 18.32 12.41
N PHE A 169 -2.36 19.01 13.40
CA PHE A 169 -1.65 20.01 14.19
C PHE A 169 -1.44 19.49 15.61
N VAL A 170 -0.21 19.66 16.10
CA VAL A 170 0.23 19.21 17.41
C VAL A 170 0.93 20.38 18.10
N GLU A 171 0.51 20.75 19.30
CA GLU A 171 1.16 21.76 20.12
C GLU A 171 2.11 21.11 21.11
N SER A 172 3.29 21.72 21.28
CA SER A 172 4.21 21.46 22.38
C SER A 172 4.39 22.74 23.20
N TYR A 173 3.92 22.68 24.45
CA TYR A 173 3.99 23.79 25.39
C TYR A 173 4.26 23.28 26.79
N ASN A 174 5.26 23.87 27.51
CA ASN A 174 5.66 23.50 28.88
C ASN A 174 5.88 21.98 29.06
N GLY A 175 6.60 21.35 28.12
CA GLY A 175 6.90 19.91 28.14
C GLY A 175 5.71 19.00 27.80
N LYS A 176 4.51 19.55 27.63
CA LYS A 176 3.33 18.79 27.23
C LYS A 176 3.14 18.84 25.70
N VAL A 177 2.87 17.68 25.10
CA VAL A 177 2.56 17.54 23.68
C VAL A 177 1.09 17.16 23.53
N THR A 178 0.35 17.94 22.75
CA THR A 178 -1.10 17.78 22.60
C THR A 178 -1.49 17.81 21.13
N VAL A 179 -2.26 16.83 20.66
CA VAL A 179 -2.87 16.87 19.31
C VAL A 179 -4.04 17.85 19.37
N VAL A 180 -3.87 19.03 18.76
CA VAL A 180 -4.88 20.11 18.78
C VAL A 180 -5.82 20.05 17.58
N GLN A 181 -5.43 19.37 16.50
CA GLN A 181 -6.29 18.99 15.38
C GLN A 181 -5.84 17.63 14.84
N LYS A 182 -6.73 16.64 14.86
CA LYS A 182 -6.49 15.33 14.25
C LYS A 182 -6.39 15.45 12.73
N TYR A 183 -5.84 14.42 12.06
CA TYR A 183 -5.75 14.39 10.60
C TYR A 183 -7.11 14.66 9.94
N SER A 184 -7.16 15.71 9.12
CA SER A 184 -8.31 16.13 8.33
C SER A 184 -7.84 16.88 7.08
N GLU A 185 -8.72 17.15 6.15
CA GLU A 185 -8.43 17.97 4.96
C GLU A 185 -8.29 19.45 5.29
N LYS A 186 -8.67 19.86 6.50
CA LYS A 186 -8.57 21.25 6.95
C LYS A 186 -7.12 21.65 7.18
N LYS A 187 -6.57 22.44 6.27
CA LYS A 187 -5.18 22.93 6.28
C LYS A 187 -4.92 24.09 7.28
N THR A 188 -5.93 24.54 7.99
CA THR A 188 -5.83 25.66 8.94
C THR A 188 -6.18 25.21 10.35
N TYR A 189 -5.47 25.78 11.34
CA TYR A 189 -5.78 25.64 12.76
C TYR A 189 -5.85 27.02 13.39
N SER A 190 -7.03 27.37 13.94
CA SER A 190 -7.29 28.65 14.60
C SER A 190 -7.46 28.44 16.09
N PHE A 191 -6.83 29.28 16.88
CA PHE A 191 -6.84 29.23 18.33
C PHE A 191 -6.67 30.63 18.94
N LYS A 192 -6.94 30.74 20.22
CA LYS A 192 -6.68 31.91 21.03
C LYS A 192 -5.43 31.67 21.88
N THR A 193 -4.48 32.60 21.88
CA THR A 193 -3.27 32.47 22.69
C THR A 193 -3.61 32.45 24.18
N THR A 194 -3.07 31.47 24.89
CA THR A 194 -3.18 31.30 26.34
C THR A 194 -1.79 31.15 26.93
N GLY A 195 -1.59 31.37 28.19
CA GLY A 195 -0.31 31.13 28.87
C GLY A 195 0.91 31.81 28.25
N PRO A 196 1.73 32.53 29.01
CA PRO A 196 2.96 33.11 28.50
C PRO A 196 4.06 32.07 28.32
N GLY A 197 4.91 32.24 27.32
CA GLY A 197 6.02 31.32 27.02
C GLY A 197 6.09 30.95 25.55
N THR A 198 6.93 29.99 25.23
CA THR A 198 7.14 29.50 23.86
C THR A 198 6.19 28.34 23.56
N HIS A 199 5.35 28.54 22.58
CA HIS A 199 4.48 27.51 21.98
C HIS A 199 5.07 27.03 20.66
N THR A 200 5.25 25.74 20.51
CA THR A 200 5.75 25.13 19.26
C THR A 200 4.64 24.27 18.66
N TYR A 201 4.30 24.55 17.42
CA TYR A 201 3.33 23.80 16.65
C TYR A 201 4.04 22.96 15.62
N TYR A 202 3.78 21.66 15.62
CA TYR A 202 4.17 20.73 14.57
C TYR A 202 2.98 20.46 13.68
N VAL A 203 3.19 20.57 12.37
CA VAL A 203 2.18 20.24 11.39
C VAL A 203 2.65 19.04 10.60
N TYR A 204 1.88 17.96 10.68
CA TYR A 204 2.11 16.75 9.89
C TYR A 204 1.17 16.79 8.69
N ILE A 205 1.75 16.63 7.51
CA ILE A 205 1.00 16.54 6.25
C ILE A 205 1.20 15.15 5.70
N LYS A 206 0.11 14.50 5.25
CA LYS A 206 0.14 13.24 4.53
C LYS A 206 -0.60 13.39 3.21
N ASP A 207 -0.08 12.74 2.16
CA ASP A 207 -0.75 12.64 0.87
C ASP A 207 -1.50 11.30 0.72
N LYS A 208 -2.13 11.08 -0.44
CA LYS A 208 -2.89 9.86 -0.74
C LYS A 208 -1.99 8.62 -0.85
N GLU A 209 -0.72 8.78 -1.20
CA GLU A 209 0.27 7.69 -1.35
C GLU A 209 1.10 7.47 -0.08
N ASN A 210 0.61 8.00 1.08
CA ASN A 210 1.23 7.90 2.41
C ASN A 210 2.61 8.56 2.55
N GLN A 211 3.05 9.41 1.60
CA GLN A 211 4.15 10.30 1.90
C GLN A 211 3.79 11.19 3.08
N SER A 212 4.74 11.52 3.92
CA SER A 212 4.52 12.42 5.05
C SER A 212 5.65 13.42 5.20
N THR A 213 5.30 14.64 5.62
CA THR A 213 6.27 15.67 5.99
C THR A 213 5.87 16.30 7.32
N LYS A 214 6.86 16.77 8.07
CA LYS A 214 6.68 17.45 9.36
C LYS A 214 7.23 18.87 9.27
N LEU A 215 6.37 19.83 9.59
CA LEU A 215 6.70 21.26 9.63
C LEU A 215 6.71 21.74 11.07
N LYS A 216 7.44 22.81 11.35
CA LYS A 216 7.52 23.43 12.67
C LYS A 216 7.24 24.94 12.56
N TYR A 217 6.39 25.43 13.46
CA TYR A 217 6.17 26.85 13.72
C TYR A 217 6.30 27.12 15.21
N SER A 218 7.08 28.13 15.63
CA SER A 218 7.20 28.52 17.03
C SER A 218 6.83 29.98 17.21
N MET A 219 6.13 30.27 18.30
CA MET A 219 5.77 31.62 18.69
C MET A 219 5.94 31.81 20.19
N THR A 220 6.23 33.04 20.59
CA THR A 220 6.33 33.44 21.99
C THR A 220 5.10 34.25 22.37
N VAL A 221 4.39 33.80 23.39
CA VAL A 221 3.25 34.52 23.97
C VAL A 221 3.71 35.28 25.21
N VAL A 222 3.33 36.53 25.31
CA VAL A 222 3.71 37.40 26.44
C VAL A 222 2.45 38.01 27.08
N VAL A 223 2.59 38.37 28.34
CA VAL A 223 1.51 39.16 29.04
C VAL A 223 1.55 40.58 28.53
N HIS A 224 0.38 41.17 28.28
CA HIS A 224 0.32 42.59 27.91
C HIS A 224 0.84 43.48 29.05
N PRO A 225 1.70 44.48 28.78
CA PRO A 225 2.33 45.31 29.81
C PRO A 225 1.33 45.91 30.82
N ASP A 226 0.16 46.32 30.32
CA ASP A 226 -0.90 46.96 31.18
C ASP A 226 -1.66 45.92 32.06
N LYS A 227 -1.42 44.62 31.85
CA LYS A 227 -2.05 43.54 32.59
C LYS A 227 -1.11 42.77 33.51
N VAL A 228 0.12 43.28 33.68
CA VAL A 228 1.11 42.70 34.62
C VAL A 228 0.64 43.05 36.04
N ILE A 229 0.52 42.04 36.90
CA ILE A 229 0.20 42.25 38.32
C ILE A 229 1.38 42.99 38.96
N LYS A 230 1.10 44.15 39.58
CA LYS A 230 2.03 44.91 40.40
C LYS A 230 1.63 44.74 41.85
N ALA A 231 2.51 44.25 42.67
CA ALA A 231 2.29 44.13 44.12
C ALA A 231 3.39 44.86 44.87
N GLY A 232 3.02 45.45 45.99
CA GLY A 232 3.95 46.11 46.93
C GLY A 232 3.65 45.71 48.36
N LEU A 233 4.65 45.34 49.11
CA LEU A 233 4.54 45.09 50.56
C LEU A 233 5.15 46.26 51.31
N ARG A 234 4.43 46.80 52.27
CA ARG A 234 4.91 47.82 53.18
C ARG A 234 4.79 47.38 54.63
N SER A 235 5.80 47.65 55.46
CA SER A 235 5.71 47.48 56.88
C SER A 235 5.10 48.75 57.52
N ASN A 236 4.24 48.57 58.49
CA ASN A 236 3.70 49.69 59.28
C ASN A 236 4.46 49.89 60.60
N LYS A 237 5.58 49.15 60.73
CA LYS A 237 6.51 49.36 61.86
C LYS A 237 7.81 50.04 61.38
N THR A 238 8.17 51.08 61.98
CA THR A 238 9.48 51.78 61.95
C THR A 238 10.37 51.17 63.01
#